data_4081b75a9e73e4fcf09c13f47186698d
#
_entry.id   4081b75a9e73e4fcf09c13f47186698d
#
_cell.length_a   1.000
_cell.length_b   1.000
_cell.length_c   1.000
_cell.angle_alpha   90.00
_cell.angle_beta   90.00
_cell.angle_gamma   90.00
#
_symmetry.space_group_name_H-M   'P 1'
#
loop_
_entity.id
_entity.type
_entity.pdbx_description
1 polymer ?
#
loop_
_entity_poly.entity_id
_entity_poly.type
_entity_poly.pdbx_seq_one_letter_code
_entity_poly.pdbx_strand_id
1 'polypeptide(L)'
;MKTAVVTGANRGIGKEIARQLVQKGFRVVLTARDGEKARRAAAEIGGAVIALELDVASDESTLAFGILLRDQVDRVDVLINNAGIIGRRRLLDFDIQEIHEVLETNLFGAVRTVKTVLPLMPESPESRIINISSEMGAWSELRGGHAGYRLSKVSLNAFTVMLAGELRNTSIKVNAMCPGWVRTEMGGPGASRSVEKGAETALWLATEPDIPSGKFFSDKRVVGW
;
A
#
# COMPACT_ATOMS: atom_id res chain seq x y z
N MET A 1 4.46 6.38 20.77
CA MET A 1 5.08 5.86 19.52
C MET A 1 3.98 5.75 18.49
N LYS A 2 4.20 6.26 17.26
CA LYS A 2 3.23 6.14 16.15
C LYS A 2 3.21 4.71 15.64
N THR A 3 2.04 4.26 15.20
CA THR A 3 1.85 2.91 14.63
C THR A 3 1.56 2.99 13.13
N ALA A 4 2.28 2.20 12.35
CA ALA A 4 2.05 2.05 10.91
C ALA A 4 1.67 0.61 10.56
N VAL A 5 0.65 0.43 9.73
CA VAL A 5 0.31 -0.86 9.10
C VAL A 5 0.84 -0.85 7.67
N VAL A 6 1.59 -1.87 7.28
CA VAL A 6 2.11 -2.03 5.90
C VAL A 6 1.67 -3.38 5.35
N THR A 7 0.84 -3.38 4.30
CA THR A 7 0.34 -4.61 3.71
C THR A 7 1.32 -5.21 2.70
N GLY A 8 1.42 -6.55 2.63
CA GLY A 8 2.32 -7.24 1.71
C GLY A 8 3.80 -6.92 1.96
N ALA A 9 4.20 -6.78 3.22
CA ALA A 9 5.50 -6.24 3.61
C ALA A 9 6.56 -7.30 3.95
N ASN A 10 6.35 -8.57 3.59
CA ASN A 10 7.34 -9.62 3.80
C ASN A 10 8.53 -9.59 2.83
N ARG A 11 8.47 -8.77 1.78
CA ARG A 11 9.52 -8.62 0.75
C ARG A 11 9.41 -7.29 0.00
N GLY A 12 10.41 -7.02 -0.84
CA GLY A 12 10.40 -5.89 -1.79
C GLY A 12 10.20 -4.53 -1.14
N ILE A 13 9.41 -3.67 -1.82
CA ILE A 13 9.15 -2.30 -1.40
C ILE A 13 8.48 -2.24 -0.03
N GLY A 14 7.49 -3.09 0.22
CA GLY A 14 6.77 -3.11 1.50
C GLY A 14 7.67 -3.43 2.69
N LYS A 15 8.60 -4.40 2.55
CA LYS A 15 9.58 -4.72 3.59
C LYS A 15 10.53 -3.56 3.84
N GLU A 16 10.98 -2.91 2.79
CA GLU A 16 11.86 -1.74 2.89
C GLU A 16 11.17 -0.55 3.54
N ILE A 17 9.90 -0.28 3.18
CA ILE A 17 9.08 0.74 3.86
C ILE A 17 8.98 0.42 5.36
N ALA A 18 8.66 -0.82 5.71
CA ALA A 18 8.56 -1.25 7.11
C ALA A 18 9.88 -1.02 7.86
N ARG A 19 11.02 -1.40 7.27
CA ARG A 19 12.36 -1.21 7.82
C ARG A 19 12.66 0.27 8.08
N GLN A 20 12.41 1.14 7.09
CA GLN A 20 12.65 2.57 7.22
C GLN A 20 11.73 3.25 8.24
N LEU A 21 10.46 2.82 8.35
CA LEU A 21 9.53 3.32 9.37
C LEU A 21 9.99 2.96 10.79
N VAL A 22 10.49 1.72 11.00
CA VAL A 22 11.09 1.33 12.29
C VAL A 22 12.26 2.24 12.65
N GLN A 23 13.15 2.54 11.68
CA GLN A 23 14.28 3.46 11.88
C GLN A 23 13.83 4.90 12.21
N LYS A 24 12.60 5.29 11.79
CA LYS A 24 11.98 6.56 12.14
C LYS A 24 11.21 6.53 13.48
N GLY A 25 11.31 5.43 14.22
CA GLY A 25 10.70 5.30 15.55
C GLY A 25 9.22 4.90 15.53
N PHE A 26 8.71 4.35 14.42
CA PHE A 26 7.37 3.78 14.36
C PHE A 26 7.36 2.36 14.94
N ARG A 27 6.22 2.00 15.56
CA ARG A 27 5.81 0.61 15.65
C ARG A 27 5.21 0.21 14.31
N VAL A 28 5.66 -0.90 13.74
CA VAL A 28 5.19 -1.34 12.41
C VAL A 28 4.45 -2.67 12.54
N VAL A 29 3.19 -2.69 12.13
CA VAL A 29 2.44 -3.91 11.88
C VAL A 29 2.71 -4.32 10.43
N LEU A 30 3.57 -5.31 10.27
CA LEU A 30 3.98 -5.89 9.00
C LEU A 30 3.05 -7.05 8.66
N THR A 31 2.42 -7.03 7.49
CA THR A 31 1.53 -8.12 7.11
C THR A 31 1.96 -8.84 5.83
N ALA A 32 1.61 -10.11 5.75
CA ALA A 32 1.70 -10.94 4.56
C ALA A 32 0.60 -12.01 4.60
N ARG A 33 0.20 -12.52 3.42
CA ARG A 33 -0.78 -13.62 3.33
C ARG A 33 -0.31 -14.96 3.91
N ASP A 34 0.97 -15.07 4.18
CA ASP A 34 1.63 -16.20 4.83
C ASP A 34 2.26 -15.66 6.13
N GLY A 35 1.71 -16.08 7.27
CA GLY A 35 2.13 -15.62 8.59
C GLY A 35 3.58 -15.96 8.93
N GLU A 36 4.11 -17.09 8.42
CA GLU A 36 5.53 -17.45 8.62
C GLU A 36 6.45 -16.47 7.88
N LYS A 37 6.08 -16.09 6.65
CA LYS A 37 6.84 -15.08 5.91
C LYS A 37 6.78 -13.70 6.58
N ALA A 38 5.65 -13.35 7.19
CA ALA A 38 5.54 -12.12 7.97
C ALA A 38 6.46 -12.15 9.19
N ARG A 39 6.44 -13.24 9.99
CA ARG A 39 7.30 -13.41 11.17
C ARG A 39 8.78 -13.36 10.82
N ARG A 40 9.18 -14.05 9.74
CA ARG A 40 10.57 -14.06 9.27
C ARG A 40 11.05 -12.67 8.86
N ALA A 41 10.23 -11.95 8.08
CA ALA A 41 10.55 -10.58 7.67
C ALA A 41 10.63 -9.62 8.87
N ALA A 42 9.75 -9.76 9.86
CA ALA A 42 9.78 -8.98 11.09
C ALA A 42 11.05 -9.23 11.90
N ALA A 43 11.48 -10.50 12.02
CA ALA A 43 12.72 -10.87 12.71
C ALA A 43 13.96 -10.28 12.00
N GLU A 44 13.98 -10.25 10.65
CA GLU A 44 15.08 -9.67 9.87
C GLU A 44 15.14 -8.13 10.00
N ILE A 45 14.00 -7.46 10.15
CA ILE A 45 13.96 -5.99 10.36
C ILE A 45 14.36 -5.67 11.80
N GLY A 46 13.88 -6.44 12.76
CA GLY A 46 14.08 -6.17 14.18
C GLY A 46 13.33 -4.95 14.70
N GLY A 47 13.57 -4.59 15.96
CA GLY A 47 12.94 -3.41 16.57
C GLY A 47 11.44 -3.59 16.85
N ALA A 48 10.67 -2.51 16.75
CA ALA A 48 9.25 -2.49 17.10
C ALA A 48 8.37 -2.98 15.93
N VAL A 49 8.50 -4.25 15.54
CA VAL A 49 7.71 -4.87 14.46
C VAL A 49 6.78 -5.94 15.02
N ILE A 50 5.51 -5.87 14.65
CA ILE A 50 4.49 -6.88 14.90
C ILE A 50 4.19 -7.56 13.55
N ALA A 51 4.29 -8.88 13.48
CA ALA A 51 3.97 -9.65 12.30
C ALA A 51 2.56 -10.22 12.40
N LEU A 52 1.68 -9.89 11.46
CA LEU A 52 0.34 -10.45 11.38
C LEU A 52 0.08 -11.03 9.99
N GLU A 53 -0.70 -12.10 9.95
CA GLU A 53 -1.19 -12.67 8.70
C GLU A 53 -2.32 -11.82 8.14
N LEU A 54 -2.28 -11.57 6.83
CA LEU A 54 -3.34 -10.87 6.11
C LEU A 54 -3.28 -11.22 4.64
N ASP A 55 -4.28 -11.94 4.15
CA ASP A 55 -4.62 -11.97 2.73
C ASP A 55 -5.65 -10.89 2.45
N VAL A 56 -5.22 -9.82 1.78
CA VAL A 56 -6.09 -8.68 1.46
C VAL A 56 -7.21 -9.04 0.47
N ALA A 57 -7.09 -10.15 -0.24
CA ALA A 57 -8.10 -10.65 -1.17
C ALA A 57 -9.20 -11.50 -0.49
N SER A 58 -9.08 -11.76 0.82
CA SER A 58 -10.04 -12.56 1.60
C SER A 58 -10.75 -11.71 2.65
N ASP A 59 -12.08 -11.72 2.62
CA ASP A 59 -12.92 -11.06 3.64
C ASP A 59 -12.71 -11.71 5.02
N GLU A 60 -12.61 -13.05 5.07
CA GLU A 60 -12.38 -13.80 6.31
C GLU A 60 -11.02 -13.42 6.92
N SER A 61 -9.95 -13.43 6.11
CA SER A 61 -8.61 -13.06 6.56
C SER A 61 -8.56 -11.61 7.05
N THR A 62 -9.26 -10.69 6.35
CA THR A 62 -9.32 -9.28 6.72
C THR A 62 -10.06 -9.07 8.03
N LEU A 63 -11.13 -9.82 8.28
CA LEU A 63 -11.87 -9.81 9.55
C LEU A 63 -10.98 -10.32 10.70
N ALA A 64 -10.34 -11.47 10.53
CA ALA A 64 -9.42 -12.04 11.51
C ALA A 64 -8.26 -11.09 11.82
N PHE A 65 -7.65 -10.49 10.78
CA PHE A 65 -6.63 -9.46 10.94
C PHE A 65 -7.13 -8.28 11.78
N GLY A 66 -8.36 -7.80 11.54
CA GLY A 66 -8.93 -6.67 12.28
C GLY A 66 -9.11 -6.96 13.77
N ILE A 67 -9.43 -8.20 14.15
CA ILE A 67 -9.51 -8.64 15.54
C ILE A 67 -8.10 -8.62 16.16
N LEU A 68 -7.15 -9.31 15.52
CA LEU A 68 -5.77 -9.37 16.00
C LEU A 68 -5.11 -7.98 16.10
N LEU A 69 -5.38 -7.11 15.14
CA LEU A 69 -4.83 -5.74 15.13
C LEU A 69 -5.28 -4.96 16.38
N ARG A 70 -6.57 -5.03 16.74
CA ARG A 70 -7.10 -4.35 17.94
C ARG A 70 -6.50 -4.87 19.24
N ASP A 71 -6.13 -6.15 19.28
CA ASP A 71 -5.48 -6.74 20.46
C ASP A 71 -4.01 -6.29 20.60
N GLN A 72 -3.38 -5.88 19.50
CA GLN A 72 -1.96 -5.54 19.46
C GLN A 72 -1.68 -4.03 19.53
N VAL A 73 -2.61 -3.19 19.08
CA VAL A 73 -2.42 -1.74 19.03
C VAL A 73 -3.70 -0.97 19.34
N ASP A 74 -3.57 0.11 20.09
CA ASP A 74 -4.70 0.99 20.44
C ASP A 74 -5.10 1.90 19.28
N ARG A 75 -4.14 2.23 18.39
CA ARG A 75 -4.36 3.12 17.25
C ARG A 75 -3.42 2.83 16.09
N VAL A 76 -3.81 3.25 14.90
CA VAL A 76 -3.00 3.25 13.68
C VAL A 76 -2.89 4.67 13.14
N ASP A 77 -1.67 5.20 13.06
CA ASP A 77 -1.41 6.53 12.53
C ASP A 77 -1.20 6.52 11.01
N VAL A 78 -0.63 5.43 10.47
CA VAL A 78 -0.32 5.31 9.04
C VAL A 78 -0.77 3.95 8.52
N LEU A 79 -1.56 3.96 7.44
CA LEU A 79 -1.87 2.77 6.65
C LEU A 79 -1.17 2.87 5.30
N ILE A 80 -0.38 1.87 4.94
CA ILE A 80 0.25 1.75 3.62
C ILE A 80 -0.28 0.50 2.92
N ASN A 81 -1.16 0.70 1.96
CA ASN A 81 -1.67 -0.32 1.07
C ASN A 81 -0.62 -0.61 0.00
N ASN A 82 0.27 -1.56 0.29
CA ASN A 82 1.36 -1.96 -0.60
C ASN A 82 1.12 -3.35 -1.23
N ALA A 83 0.29 -4.21 -0.63
CA ALA A 83 -0.03 -5.51 -1.21
C ALA A 83 -0.52 -5.36 -2.66
N GLY A 84 0.04 -6.16 -3.56
CA GLY A 84 -0.34 -6.12 -4.95
C GLY A 84 0.32 -7.23 -5.77
N ILE A 85 -0.33 -7.55 -6.89
CA ILE A 85 0.14 -8.50 -7.89
C ILE A 85 0.12 -7.84 -9.27
N ILE A 86 0.90 -8.39 -10.21
CA ILE A 86 0.95 -7.91 -11.58
C ILE A 86 0.30 -8.94 -12.51
N GLY A 87 -0.73 -8.52 -13.26
CA GLY A 87 -1.26 -9.25 -14.41
C GLY A 87 -0.45 -8.93 -15.66
N ARG A 88 -0.20 -9.91 -16.51
CA ARG A 88 0.65 -9.78 -17.70
C ARG A 88 -0.11 -9.86 -19.01
N ARG A 89 -1.38 -10.28 -18.99
CA ARG A 89 -2.22 -10.43 -20.18
C ARG A 89 -2.53 -9.10 -20.84
N ARG A 90 -2.68 -9.12 -22.15
CA ARG A 90 -3.19 -7.98 -22.92
C ARG A 90 -4.70 -7.94 -22.82
N LEU A 91 -5.30 -6.78 -23.07
CA LEU A 91 -6.76 -6.66 -23.08
C LEU A 91 -7.40 -7.59 -24.11
N LEU A 92 -6.77 -7.74 -25.29
CA LEU A 92 -7.25 -8.60 -26.38
C LEU A 92 -7.14 -10.11 -26.09
N ASP A 93 -6.50 -10.50 -25.01
CA ASP A 93 -6.50 -11.90 -24.56
C ASP A 93 -7.83 -12.23 -23.83
N PHE A 94 -8.63 -11.21 -23.45
CA PHE A 94 -9.93 -11.30 -22.77
C PHE A 94 -9.95 -12.24 -21.56
N ASP A 95 -8.84 -12.31 -20.84
CA ASP A 95 -8.71 -13.11 -19.64
C ASP A 95 -9.35 -12.38 -18.44
N ILE A 96 -10.67 -12.55 -18.31
CA ILE A 96 -11.46 -11.90 -17.25
C ILE A 96 -11.04 -12.42 -15.88
N GLN A 97 -10.63 -13.67 -15.77
CA GLN A 97 -10.20 -14.26 -14.50
C GLN A 97 -8.95 -13.55 -13.96
N GLU A 98 -7.91 -13.35 -14.80
CA GLU A 98 -6.72 -12.59 -14.39
C GLU A 98 -7.08 -11.16 -13.98
N ILE A 99 -7.99 -10.51 -14.72
CA ILE A 99 -8.43 -9.14 -14.38
C ILE A 99 -9.09 -9.11 -13.00
N HIS A 100 -9.99 -10.07 -12.70
CA HIS A 100 -10.63 -10.18 -11.38
C HIS A 100 -9.62 -10.41 -10.27
N GLU A 101 -8.70 -11.35 -10.41
CA GLU A 101 -7.68 -11.65 -9.41
C GLU A 101 -6.81 -10.43 -9.08
N VAL A 102 -6.43 -9.67 -10.12
CA VAL A 102 -5.62 -8.47 -9.95
C VAL A 102 -6.41 -7.35 -9.30
N LEU A 103 -7.68 -7.13 -9.68
CA LEU A 103 -8.56 -6.16 -9.04
C LEU A 103 -8.84 -6.54 -7.58
N GLU A 104 -9.07 -7.82 -7.33
CA GLU A 104 -9.36 -8.35 -5.99
C GLU A 104 -8.23 -8.02 -5.01
N THR A 105 -6.98 -8.24 -5.44
CA THR A 105 -5.82 -7.93 -4.61
C THR A 105 -5.52 -6.43 -4.54
N ASN A 106 -5.42 -5.77 -5.71
CA ASN A 106 -4.82 -4.43 -5.79
C ASN A 106 -5.80 -3.31 -5.43
N LEU A 107 -7.10 -3.51 -5.68
CA LEU A 107 -8.14 -2.53 -5.40
C LEU A 107 -8.99 -2.95 -4.19
N PHE A 108 -9.72 -4.07 -4.30
CA PHE A 108 -10.62 -4.48 -3.22
C PHE A 108 -9.87 -4.81 -1.94
N GLY A 109 -8.63 -5.33 -2.06
CA GLY A 109 -7.75 -5.51 -0.91
C GLY A 109 -7.45 -4.21 -0.17
N ALA A 110 -7.18 -3.11 -0.90
CA ALA A 110 -6.99 -1.79 -0.29
C ALA A 110 -8.29 -1.26 0.35
N VAL A 111 -9.44 -1.46 -0.30
CA VAL A 111 -10.75 -1.09 0.25
C VAL A 111 -11.04 -1.83 1.57
N ARG A 112 -10.82 -3.16 1.61
CA ARG A 112 -10.99 -3.97 2.83
C ARG A 112 -10.07 -3.51 3.94
N THR A 113 -8.82 -3.26 3.62
CA THR A 113 -7.82 -2.83 4.60
C THR A 113 -8.17 -1.46 5.18
N VAL A 114 -8.60 -0.50 4.35
CA VAL A 114 -9.11 0.79 4.81
C VAL A 114 -10.32 0.62 5.72
N LYS A 115 -11.33 -0.16 5.31
CA LYS A 115 -12.51 -0.44 6.13
C LYS A 115 -12.14 -0.99 7.51
N THR A 116 -11.13 -1.85 7.59
CA THR A 116 -10.68 -2.49 8.84
C THR A 116 -9.88 -1.54 9.72
N VAL A 117 -9.01 -0.72 9.12
CA VAL A 117 -8.03 0.09 9.85
C VAL A 117 -8.56 1.49 10.19
N LEU A 118 -9.41 2.09 9.33
CA LEU A 118 -9.92 3.44 9.51
C LEU A 118 -10.56 3.70 10.89
N PRO A 119 -11.33 2.77 11.49
CA PRO A 119 -11.86 2.97 12.84
C PRO A 119 -10.83 3.09 13.96
N LEU A 120 -9.58 2.68 13.69
CA LEU A 120 -8.44 2.79 14.62
C LEU A 120 -7.57 4.03 14.33
N MET A 121 -7.88 4.77 13.28
CA MET A 121 -7.11 5.96 12.93
C MET A 121 -7.59 7.17 13.73
N PRO A 122 -6.69 7.86 14.46
CA PRO A 122 -7.05 9.09 15.15
C PRO A 122 -7.36 10.20 14.13
N GLU A 123 -8.25 11.10 14.50
CA GLU A 123 -8.48 12.33 13.73
C GLU A 123 -7.34 13.32 13.97
N SER A 124 -6.24 13.10 13.27
CA SER A 124 -4.98 13.81 13.42
C SER A 124 -4.39 14.19 12.06
N PRO A 125 -3.75 15.37 11.93
CA PRO A 125 -3.03 15.72 10.71
C PRO A 125 -1.82 14.81 10.43
N GLU A 126 -1.49 13.93 11.35
CA GLU A 126 -0.45 12.90 11.19
C GLU A 126 -1.01 11.56 10.69
N SER A 127 -2.35 11.42 10.63
CA SER A 127 -2.99 10.20 10.11
C SER A 127 -2.93 10.16 8.58
N ARG A 128 -2.40 9.07 8.06
CA ARG A 128 -2.08 8.89 6.63
C ARG A 128 -2.62 7.58 6.10
N ILE A 129 -3.27 7.62 4.94
CA ILE A 129 -3.56 6.46 4.09
C ILE A 129 -2.77 6.64 2.80
N ILE A 130 -1.87 5.70 2.51
CA ILE A 130 -0.96 5.75 1.37
C ILE A 130 -1.19 4.52 0.52
N ASN A 131 -1.63 4.71 -0.72
CA ASN A 131 -1.87 3.65 -1.67
C ASN A 131 -0.68 3.55 -2.64
N ILE A 132 -0.01 2.39 -2.66
CA ILE A 132 1.09 2.14 -3.60
C ILE A 132 0.49 1.84 -4.97
N SER A 133 0.47 2.86 -5.81
CA SER A 133 -0.01 2.81 -7.19
C SER A 133 1.15 2.60 -8.18
N SER A 134 0.99 3.08 -9.40
CA SER A 134 1.98 2.98 -10.48
C SER A 134 1.70 4.08 -11.50
N GLU A 135 2.74 4.52 -12.22
CA GLU A 135 2.58 5.32 -13.43
C GLU A 135 1.69 4.63 -14.48
N MET A 136 1.69 3.27 -14.50
CA MET A 136 0.81 2.50 -15.38
C MET A 136 -0.69 2.68 -15.06
N GLY A 137 -1.03 3.28 -13.93
CA GLY A 137 -2.37 3.71 -13.54
C GLY A 137 -2.64 5.20 -13.78
N ALA A 138 -1.67 5.97 -14.25
CA ALA A 138 -1.90 7.34 -14.65
C ALA A 138 -2.63 7.38 -16.00
N TRP A 139 -3.61 8.27 -16.12
CA TRP A 139 -4.43 8.37 -17.33
C TRP A 139 -3.60 8.67 -18.58
N SER A 140 -2.58 9.52 -18.43
CA SER A 140 -1.63 9.87 -19.50
C SER A 140 -0.76 8.70 -19.97
N GLU A 141 -0.61 7.66 -19.14
CA GLU A 141 0.26 6.50 -19.39
C GLU A 141 -0.53 5.24 -19.79
N LEU A 142 -1.85 5.35 -19.96
CA LEU A 142 -2.68 4.21 -20.36
C LEU A 142 -2.33 3.79 -21.80
N ARG A 143 -1.95 2.51 -21.92
CA ARG A 143 -1.61 1.89 -23.20
C ARG A 143 -1.82 0.37 -23.13
N GLY A 144 -1.60 -0.35 -24.20
CA GLY A 144 -1.76 -1.81 -24.24
C GLY A 144 -0.82 -2.56 -23.32
N GLY A 145 -1.16 -3.82 -23.04
CA GLY A 145 -0.43 -4.72 -22.14
C GLY A 145 -0.79 -4.55 -20.68
N HIS A 146 -0.61 -5.59 -19.89
CA HIS A 146 -0.87 -5.59 -18.44
C HIS A 146 -2.29 -5.11 -18.07
N ALA A 147 -3.32 -5.61 -18.77
CA ALA A 147 -4.68 -5.06 -18.70
C ALA A 147 -5.21 -5.02 -17.26
N GLY A 148 -5.22 -6.14 -16.55
CA GLY A 148 -5.68 -6.22 -15.17
C GLY A 148 -4.89 -5.28 -14.24
N TYR A 149 -3.57 -5.20 -14.40
CA TYR A 149 -2.73 -4.33 -13.58
C TYR A 149 -3.04 -2.85 -13.81
N ARG A 150 -3.08 -2.40 -15.07
CA ARG A 150 -3.42 -1.00 -15.40
C ARG A 150 -4.79 -0.62 -14.86
N LEU A 151 -5.82 -1.44 -15.15
CA LEU A 151 -7.17 -1.23 -14.63
C LEU A 151 -7.19 -1.14 -13.10
N SER A 152 -6.48 -2.03 -12.41
CA SER A 152 -6.41 -2.01 -10.95
C SER A 152 -5.76 -0.73 -10.40
N LYS A 153 -4.70 -0.22 -11.05
CA LYS A 153 -4.01 0.99 -10.59
C LYS A 153 -4.77 2.26 -10.92
N VAL A 154 -5.46 2.34 -12.07
CA VAL A 154 -6.43 3.42 -12.37
C VAL A 154 -7.53 3.45 -11.32
N SER A 155 -8.13 2.28 -11.03
CA SER A 155 -9.20 2.17 -10.03
C SER A 155 -8.72 2.52 -8.62
N LEU A 156 -7.49 2.14 -8.25
CA LEU A 156 -6.89 2.51 -6.97
C LEU A 156 -6.64 4.03 -6.87
N ASN A 157 -6.25 4.67 -7.98
CA ASN A 157 -6.12 6.12 -8.06
C ASN A 157 -7.49 6.80 -7.87
N ALA A 158 -8.53 6.32 -8.56
CA ALA A 158 -9.90 6.82 -8.38
C ALA A 158 -10.39 6.63 -6.94
N PHE A 159 -10.18 5.45 -6.35
CA PHE A 159 -10.49 5.18 -4.94
C PHE A 159 -9.77 6.16 -3.99
N THR A 160 -8.51 6.48 -4.27
CA THR A 160 -7.74 7.46 -3.47
C THR A 160 -8.40 8.84 -3.48
N VAL A 161 -8.81 9.33 -4.65
CA VAL A 161 -9.49 10.63 -4.80
C VAL A 161 -10.84 10.64 -4.08
N MET A 162 -11.65 9.59 -4.28
CA MET A 162 -12.96 9.47 -3.67
C MET A 162 -12.87 9.43 -2.14
N LEU A 163 -11.99 8.59 -1.61
CA LEU A 163 -11.78 8.48 -0.16
C LEU A 163 -11.26 9.80 0.45
N ALA A 164 -10.35 10.48 -0.22
CA ALA A 164 -9.89 11.80 0.21
C ALA A 164 -11.04 12.83 0.22
N GLY A 165 -11.95 12.74 -0.76
CA GLY A 165 -13.16 13.57 -0.82
C GLY A 165 -14.13 13.31 0.33
N GLU A 166 -14.35 12.04 0.69
CA GLU A 166 -15.20 11.67 1.82
C GLU A 166 -14.61 12.07 3.17
N LEU A 167 -13.28 11.98 3.31
CA LEU A 167 -12.55 12.36 4.52
C LEU A 167 -12.13 13.84 4.56
N ARG A 168 -12.64 14.70 3.65
CA ARG A 168 -12.24 16.12 3.56
C ARG A 168 -12.50 16.95 4.82
N ASN A 169 -13.47 16.56 5.63
CA ASN A 169 -13.82 17.23 6.89
C ASN A 169 -13.06 16.65 8.09
N THR A 170 -12.14 15.71 7.85
CA THR A 170 -11.24 15.15 8.85
C THR A 170 -9.81 15.63 8.62
N SER A 171 -8.94 15.36 9.58
CA SER A 171 -7.51 15.64 9.42
C SER A 171 -6.73 14.54 8.67
N ILE A 172 -7.38 13.40 8.36
CA ILE A 172 -6.73 12.24 7.72
C ILE A 172 -6.37 12.57 6.27
N LYS A 173 -5.12 12.33 5.87
CA LYS A 173 -4.64 12.56 4.50
C LYS A 173 -4.59 11.24 3.72
N VAL A 174 -5.17 11.23 2.53
CA VAL A 174 -5.21 10.06 1.65
C VAL A 174 -4.51 10.38 0.34
N ASN A 175 -3.46 9.64 0.00
CA ASN A 175 -2.69 9.87 -1.22
C ASN A 175 -2.29 8.56 -1.90
N ALA A 176 -2.06 8.62 -3.21
CA ALA A 176 -1.42 7.55 -3.95
C ALA A 176 0.03 7.91 -4.30
N MET A 177 0.88 6.89 -4.51
CA MET A 177 2.24 7.13 -5.00
C MET A 177 2.70 6.06 -5.97
N CYS A 178 3.57 6.46 -6.90
CA CYS A 178 4.30 5.57 -7.80
C CYS A 178 5.73 5.37 -7.27
N PRO A 179 6.17 4.13 -7.04
CA PRO A 179 7.55 3.84 -6.63
C PRO A 179 8.56 3.89 -7.81
N GLY A 180 8.05 4.01 -9.04
CA GLY A 180 8.82 3.79 -10.27
C GLY A 180 9.08 2.30 -10.52
N TRP A 181 10.00 1.99 -11.46
CA TRP A 181 10.36 0.62 -11.79
C TRP A 181 11.47 0.10 -10.86
N VAL A 182 11.09 -0.70 -9.87
CA VAL A 182 11.95 -1.10 -8.74
C VAL A 182 12.39 -2.56 -8.86
N ARG A 183 13.67 -2.84 -8.57
CA ARG A 183 14.26 -4.19 -8.55
C ARG A 183 13.68 -5.01 -7.40
N THR A 184 12.60 -5.71 -7.72
CA THR A 184 11.87 -6.64 -6.87
C THR A 184 11.56 -7.88 -7.70
N GLU A 185 11.00 -8.89 -7.08
CA GLU A 185 10.50 -10.07 -7.80
C GLU A 185 9.43 -9.70 -8.85
N MET A 186 8.62 -8.67 -8.58
CA MET A 186 7.63 -8.15 -9.52
C MET A 186 8.27 -7.36 -10.67
N GLY A 187 9.21 -6.47 -10.35
CA GLY A 187 9.85 -5.58 -11.33
C GLY A 187 10.97 -6.25 -12.16
N GLY A 188 11.50 -7.34 -11.65
CA GLY A 188 12.60 -8.08 -12.29
C GLY A 188 13.97 -7.41 -12.16
N PRO A 189 15.04 -8.10 -12.62
CA PRO A 189 16.42 -7.65 -12.44
C PRO A 189 16.77 -6.43 -13.31
N GLY A 190 16.05 -6.21 -14.41
CA GLY A 190 16.26 -5.06 -15.31
C GLY A 190 15.71 -3.73 -14.79
N ALA A 191 15.03 -3.73 -13.65
CA ALA A 191 14.45 -2.49 -13.11
C ALA A 191 15.54 -1.49 -12.70
N SER A 192 15.28 -0.21 -12.95
CA SER A 192 16.26 0.87 -12.79
C SER A 192 16.46 1.33 -11.35
N ARG A 193 15.45 1.12 -10.47
CA ARG A 193 15.50 1.62 -9.09
C ARG A 193 15.81 0.53 -8.08
N SER A 194 16.54 0.89 -7.02
CA SER A 194 16.66 0.05 -5.83
C SER A 194 15.37 0.06 -5.00
N VAL A 195 15.21 -0.89 -4.07
CA VAL A 195 14.04 -0.94 -3.17
C VAL A 195 14.01 0.24 -2.22
N GLU A 196 15.18 0.72 -1.78
CA GLU A 196 15.35 1.90 -0.94
C GLU A 196 14.79 3.13 -1.64
N LYS A 197 15.15 3.33 -2.91
CA LYS A 197 14.66 4.44 -3.73
C LYS A 197 13.15 4.32 -3.97
N GLY A 198 12.64 3.12 -4.21
CA GLY A 198 11.22 2.87 -4.38
C GLY A 198 10.38 3.18 -3.13
N ALA A 199 10.97 3.02 -1.93
CA ALA A 199 10.30 3.26 -0.65
C ALA A 199 10.27 4.75 -0.24
N GLU A 200 11.17 5.58 -0.75
CA GLU A 200 11.38 6.97 -0.28
C GLU A 200 10.10 7.82 -0.26
N THR A 201 9.29 7.76 -1.33
CA THR A 201 8.09 8.60 -1.42
C THR A 201 7.02 8.15 -0.43
N ALA A 202 6.87 6.84 -0.19
CA ALA A 202 5.95 6.34 0.83
C ALA A 202 6.38 6.76 2.24
N LEU A 203 7.68 6.67 2.55
CA LEU A 203 8.22 7.14 3.82
C LEU A 203 8.02 8.65 4.01
N TRP A 204 8.30 9.43 2.98
CA TRP A 204 8.09 10.88 3.01
C TRP A 204 6.61 11.21 3.25
N LEU A 205 5.66 10.59 2.53
CA LEU A 205 4.23 10.77 2.75
C LEU A 205 3.77 10.38 4.16
N ALA A 206 4.44 9.39 4.78
CA ALA A 206 4.14 8.96 6.14
C ALA A 206 4.65 9.92 7.22
N THR A 207 5.64 10.76 6.91
CA THR A 207 6.37 11.55 7.93
C THR A 207 6.34 13.07 7.70
N GLU A 208 6.09 13.53 6.48
CA GLU A 208 6.04 14.96 6.16
C GLU A 208 4.79 15.61 6.79
N PRO A 209 4.93 16.70 7.55
CA PRO A 209 3.80 17.32 8.24
C PRO A 209 2.78 17.93 7.27
N ASP A 210 3.22 18.67 6.28
CA ASP A 210 2.36 19.44 5.38
C ASP A 210 2.24 18.77 4.00
N ILE A 211 1.37 17.78 3.90
CA ILE A 211 1.03 17.17 2.62
C ILE A 211 -0.44 17.42 2.25
N PRO A 212 -0.74 17.65 0.97
CA PRO A 212 -2.13 17.68 0.51
C PRO A 212 -2.78 16.30 0.63
N SER A 213 -4.10 16.26 0.46
CA SER A 213 -4.88 15.02 0.34
C SER A 213 -5.43 14.87 -1.07
N GLY A 214 -5.68 13.64 -1.51
CA GLY A 214 -6.25 13.35 -2.82
C GLY A 214 -5.28 13.62 -3.97
N LYS A 215 -3.98 13.36 -3.78
CA LYS A 215 -2.96 13.58 -4.81
C LYS A 215 -2.21 12.29 -5.15
N PHE A 216 -1.66 12.28 -6.35
CA PHE A 216 -0.75 11.24 -6.83
C PHE A 216 0.69 11.76 -6.83
N PHE A 217 1.60 10.99 -6.25
CA PHE A 217 3.00 11.39 -6.06
C PHE A 217 3.97 10.45 -6.77
N SER A 218 5.02 11.02 -7.32
CA SER A 218 6.22 10.32 -7.75
C SER A 218 7.44 11.16 -7.34
N ASP A 219 8.47 10.51 -6.77
CA ASP A 219 9.68 11.20 -6.28
C ASP A 219 9.38 12.44 -5.40
N LYS A 220 8.41 12.29 -4.47
CA LYS A 220 7.96 13.34 -3.53
C LYS A 220 7.33 14.57 -4.20
N ARG A 221 6.93 14.45 -5.46
CA ARG A 221 6.27 15.52 -6.23
C ARG A 221 4.89 15.07 -6.66
N VAL A 222 3.95 15.99 -6.68
CA VAL A 222 2.62 15.74 -7.26
C VAL A 222 2.79 15.55 -8.77
N VAL A 223 2.18 14.49 -9.28
CA VAL A 223 2.12 14.17 -10.71
C VAL A 223 0.67 14.03 -11.15
N GLY A 224 0.43 14.04 -12.47
CA GLY A 224 -0.91 13.80 -13.04
C GLY A 224 -1.43 12.39 -12.75
N TRP A 225 -2.76 12.31 -12.65
CA TRP A 225 -3.47 11.04 -12.55
C TRP A 225 -3.43 10.24 -13.85
#